data_cc967f8651cb73517e31e6b43b963919
#
_entry.id   cc967f8651cb73517e31e6b43b963919
#
_cell.length_a   1.000
_cell.length_b   1.000
_cell.length_c   1.000
_cell.angle_alpha   90.00
_cell.angle_beta   90.00
_cell.angle_gamma   90.00
#
_symmetry.space_group_name_H-M   'P 1'
#
loop_
_entity.id
_entity.type
_entity.pdbx_description
1 polymer ?
#
loop_
_entity_poly.entity_id
_entity_poly.type
_entity_poly.pdbx_seq_one_letter_code
_entity_poly.pdbx_strand_id
1 'polypeptide(L)'
;MGYAFGSIDELGEGFGFRKVRRALGITAFGVNAVVYPPGHDGFKHYHDTQDELYFVHSGRALVEVGDEVRELGPGGMVHVESTTPRKVSNPGDEPLVMLVVGGKDGYVERDGHMVDPADVERRAAFGKVAN
;
A
#
# COMPACT_ATOMS: atom_id res chain seq x y z
N MET A 1 22.54 3.91 15.80
CA MET A 1 23.34 3.29 14.78
C MET A 1 23.04 3.90 13.46
N GLY A 2 23.28 4.11 12.53
CA GLY A 2 22.90 4.84 11.33
C GLY A 2 22.23 3.99 10.27
N TYR A 3 21.94 2.72 10.52
CA TYR A 3 21.39 1.83 9.49
C TYR A 3 20.63 0.65 10.08
N ALA A 4 19.77 0.04 9.24
CA ALA A 4 19.07 -1.19 9.58
C ALA A 4 18.80 -1.98 8.30
N PHE A 5 18.78 -3.31 8.42
CA PHE A 5 18.48 -4.23 7.32
C PHE A 5 17.17 -4.95 7.60
N GLY A 6 16.48 -5.33 6.53
CA GLY A 6 15.28 -6.14 6.65
C GLY A 6 14.92 -6.79 5.31
N SER A 7 13.91 -7.64 5.36
CA SER A 7 13.37 -8.32 4.19
C SER A 7 11.84 -8.34 4.31
N ILE A 8 11.14 -8.19 3.20
CA ILE A 8 9.68 -8.24 3.19
C ILE A 8 9.17 -9.52 3.84
N ASP A 9 9.83 -10.65 3.58
CA ASP A 9 9.41 -11.94 4.12
C ASP A 9 9.60 -12.07 5.63
N GLU A 10 10.50 -11.28 6.20
CA GLU A 10 10.77 -11.29 7.64
C GLU A 10 9.87 -10.35 8.43
N LEU A 11 9.13 -9.47 7.75
CA LEU A 11 8.32 -8.43 8.39
C LEU A 11 6.87 -8.85 8.65
N GLY A 12 6.50 -10.06 8.30
CA GLY A 12 5.16 -10.58 8.50
C GLY A 12 4.89 -11.83 7.70
N GLU A 13 3.74 -12.43 7.93
CA GLU A 13 3.30 -13.64 7.24
C GLU A 13 1.91 -13.40 6.64
N GLY A 14 1.60 -14.12 5.57
CA GLY A 14 0.29 -14.05 4.94
C GLY A 14 0.02 -12.71 4.29
N PHE A 15 -1.24 -12.34 4.23
CA PHE A 15 -1.70 -11.15 3.54
C PHE A 15 -1.89 -9.98 4.50
N GLY A 16 -1.66 -8.76 4.02
CA GLY A 16 -1.81 -7.57 4.82
C GLY A 16 -0.69 -6.57 4.62
N PHE A 17 -0.57 -5.66 5.58
CA PHE A 17 0.42 -4.58 5.56
C PHE A 17 1.59 -4.95 6.46
N ARG A 18 2.80 -4.88 5.91
CA ARG A 18 4.04 -5.12 6.65
C ARG A 18 4.75 -3.78 6.86
N LYS A 19 4.93 -3.41 8.12
CA LYS A 19 5.32 -2.05 8.49
C LYS A 19 6.82 -1.83 8.41
N VAL A 20 7.31 -1.57 7.20
CA VAL A 20 8.73 -1.39 6.90
C VAL A 20 9.30 -0.21 7.66
N ARG A 21 8.61 0.93 7.68
CA ARG A 21 9.07 2.12 8.39
C ARG A 21 9.40 1.80 9.85
N ARG A 22 8.47 1.13 10.51
CA ARG A 22 8.61 0.80 11.92
C ARG A 22 9.75 -0.18 12.16
N ALA A 23 9.82 -1.20 11.33
CA ALA A 23 10.83 -2.24 11.46
C ALA A 23 12.25 -1.73 11.24
N LEU A 24 12.43 -0.80 10.31
CA LEU A 24 13.75 -0.27 9.96
C LEU A 24 14.08 1.06 10.64
N GLY A 25 13.15 1.62 11.42
CA GLY A 25 13.38 2.88 12.12
C GLY A 25 13.44 4.11 11.20
N ILE A 26 12.66 4.09 10.12
CA ILE A 26 12.64 5.21 9.17
C ILE A 26 11.79 6.34 9.75
N THR A 27 12.35 7.54 9.80
CA THR A 27 11.65 8.72 10.32
C THR A 27 11.32 9.75 9.26
N ALA A 28 11.97 9.67 8.10
CA ALA A 28 11.86 10.70 7.07
C ALA A 28 10.64 10.53 6.15
N PHE A 29 10.11 9.32 6.05
CA PHE A 29 8.95 9.02 5.19
C PHE A 29 8.26 7.76 5.69
N GLY A 30 7.03 7.55 5.21
CA GLY A 30 6.29 6.32 5.48
C GLY A 30 6.58 5.28 4.41
N VAL A 31 6.65 4.02 4.79
CA VAL A 31 6.73 2.93 3.84
C VAL A 31 6.17 1.65 4.45
N ASN A 32 5.34 0.97 3.68
CA ASN A 32 4.83 -0.35 3.99
C ASN A 32 5.07 -1.28 2.82
N ALA A 33 5.27 -2.56 3.11
CA ALA A 33 5.07 -3.60 2.11
C ALA A 33 3.63 -4.08 2.25
N VAL A 34 2.98 -4.35 1.14
CA VAL A 34 1.59 -4.77 1.10
C VAL A 34 1.53 -6.09 0.33
N VAL A 35 0.90 -7.09 0.93
CA VAL A 35 0.70 -8.39 0.27
C VAL A 35 -0.80 -8.63 0.15
N TYR A 36 -1.32 -8.60 -1.07
CA TYR A 36 -2.73 -8.84 -1.35
C TYR A 36 -2.94 -10.24 -1.89
N PRO A 37 -3.98 -10.96 -1.40
CA PRO A 37 -4.31 -12.27 -1.93
C PRO A 37 -4.81 -12.20 -3.37
N PRO A 38 -4.76 -13.32 -4.11
CA PRO A 38 -5.36 -13.40 -5.44
C PRO A 38 -6.82 -12.96 -5.42
N GLY A 39 -7.21 -12.15 -6.40
CA GLY A 39 -8.58 -11.67 -6.53
C GLY A 39 -8.99 -10.60 -5.51
N HIS A 40 -8.05 -10.09 -4.74
CA HIS A 40 -8.39 -9.08 -3.73
C HIS A 40 -8.94 -7.81 -4.36
N ASP A 41 -10.13 -7.41 -3.91
CA ASP A 41 -10.75 -6.14 -4.27
C ASP A 41 -10.22 -5.05 -3.34
N GLY A 42 -9.53 -4.06 -3.90
CA GLY A 42 -8.90 -3.01 -3.13
C GLY A 42 -9.88 -2.07 -2.42
N PHE A 43 -9.32 -1.06 -1.79
CA PHE A 43 -10.09 -0.05 -1.05
C PHE A 43 -9.88 1.30 -1.72
N LYS A 44 -10.96 1.90 -2.20
CA LYS A 44 -10.87 3.24 -2.76
C LYS A 44 -10.73 4.25 -1.64
N HIS A 45 -9.63 4.99 -1.66
CA HIS A 45 -9.32 5.94 -0.60
C HIS A 45 -8.54 7.13 -1.14
N TYR A 46 -8.43 8.16 -0.33
CA TYR A 46 -7.59 9.32 -0.56
C TYR A 46 -6.94 9.73 0.77
N HIS A 47 -6.00 10.65 0.69
CA HIS A 47 -5.31 11.19 1.86
C HIS A 47 -5.50 12.70 1.94
N ASP A 48 -5.37 13.24 3.15
CA ASP A 48 -5.46 14.70 3.34
C ASP A 48 -4.18 15.39 2.87
N THR A 49 -3.02 14.83 3.19
CA THR A 49 -1.74 15.51 3.04
C THR A 49 -0.70 14.68 2.29
N GLN A 50 -0.53 13.41 2.66
CA GLN A 50 0.59 12.65 2.11
C GLN A 50 0.38 12.23 0.66
N ASP A 51 1.43 12.40 -0.13
CA ASP A 51 1.52 11.84 -1.47
C ASP A 51 2.06 10.42 -1.37
N GLU A 52 1.71 9.55 -2.30
CA GLU A 52 2.14 8.16 -2.26
C GLU A 52 2.73 7.69 -3.58
N LEU A 53 3.76 6.83 -3.46
CA LEU A 53 4.30 6.06 -4.57
C LEU A 53 3.96 4.60 -4.33
N TYR A 54 3.38 3.95 -5.33
CA TYR A 54 3.14 2.51 -5.33
C TYR A 54 4.12 1.86 -6.30
N PHE A 55 4.82 0.85 -5.83
CA PHE A 55 5.78 0.09 -6.62
C PHE A 55 5.44 -1.40 -6.54
N VAL A 56 5.22 -2.03 -7.70
CA VAL A 56 4.93 -3.46 -7.77
C VAL A 56 6.23 -4.24 -7.76
N HIS A 57 6.41 -5.05 -6.71
CA HIS A 57 7.55 -5.96 -6.59
C HIS A 57 7.29 -7.28 -7.34
N SER A 58 6.12 -7.87 -7.12
CA SER A 58 5.72 -9.12 -7.79
C SER A 58 4.20 -9.20 -7.90
N GLY A 59 3.73 -9.99 -8.84
CA GLY A 59 2.31 -10.10 -9.13
C GLY A 59 1.82 -9.00 -10.06
N ARG A 60 0.52 -8.76 -10.06
CA ARG A 60 -0.12 -7.78 -10.94
C ARG A 60 -1.04 -6.90 -10.11
N ALA A 61 -1.02 -5.61 -10.40
CA ALA A 61 -1.87 -4.63 -9.74
C ALA A 61 -2.82 -4.00 -10.75
N LEU A 62 -4.10 -3.94 -10.42
CA LEU A 62 -5.07 -3.14 -11.15
C LEU A 62 -5.22 -1.82 -10.41
N VAL A 63 -4.82 -0.73 -11.03
CA VAL A 63 -4.79 0.60 -10.40
C VAL A 63 -5.87 1.48 -11.01
N GLU A 64 -6.75 1.99 -10.15
CA GLU A 64 -7.79 2.94 -10.52
C GLU A 64 -7.45 4.28 -9.85
N VAL A 65 -7.13 5.29 -10.65
CA VAL A 65 -6.74 6.62 -10.19
C VAL A 65 -7.46 7.66 -11.04
N GLY A 66 -8.28 8.48 -10.41
CA GLY A 66 -9.12 9.40 -11.15
C GLY A 66 -10.01 8.64 -12.12
N ASP A 67 -9.97 9.01 -13.40
CA ASP A 67 -10.74 8.34 -14.45
C ASP A 67 -9.93 7.27 -15.18
N GLU A 68 -8.71 7.01 -14.76
CA GLU A 68 -7.82 6.07 -15.44
C GLU A 68 -7.79 4.74 -14.72
N VAL A 69 -7.77 3.66 -15.49
CA VAL A 69 -7.60 2.29 -14.99
C VAL A 69 -6.41 1.69 -15.74
N ARG A 70 -5.43 1.21 -15.00
CA ARG A 70 -4.23 0.64 -15.60
C ARG A 70 -3.74 -0.57 -14.83
N GLU A 71 -3.28 -1.58 -15.54
CA GLU A 71 -2.67 -2.76 -14.95
C GLU A 71 -1.16 -2.61 -14.94
N LEU A 72 -0.54 -2.88 -13.77
CA LEU A 72 0.91 -2.82 -13.58
C LEU A 72 1.45 -4.20 -13.24
N GLY A 73 2.51 -4.60 -13.92
CA GLY A 73 3.29 -5.79 -13.58
C GLY A 73 4.51 -5.45 -12.74
N PRO A 74 5.40 -6.44 -12.47
CA PRO A 74 6.61 -6.21 -11.68
C PRO A 74 7.46 -5.06 -12.23
N GLY A 75 7.89 -4.16 -11.35
CA GLY A 75 8.61 -2.94 -11.71
C GLY A 75 7.70 -1.77 -12.06
N GLY A 76 6.39 -1.98 -12.20
CA GLY A 76 5.44 -0.90 -12.46
C GLY A 76 5.28 0.02 -11.27
N MET A 77 5.04 1.30 -11.55
CA MET A 77 4.93 2.32 -10.50
C MET A 77 3.85 3.32 -10.84
N VAL A 78 3.27 3.90 -9.79
CA VAL A 78 2.37 5.05 -9.94
C VAL A 78 2.55 5.99 -8.75
N HIS A 79 2.63 7.29 -9.04
CA HIS A 79 2.62 8.34 -8.03
C HIS A 79 1.21 8.93 -7.96
N VAL A 80 0.66 9.05 -6.76
CA VAL A 80 -0.67 9.60 -6.55
C VAL A 80 -0.58 10.71 -5.52
N GLU A 81 -0.99 11.92 -5.91
CA GLU A 81 -1.06 13.04 -4.97
C GLU A 81 -2.18 12.83 -3.95
N SER A 82 -2.03 13.45 -2.78
CA SER A 82 -2.81 13.15 -1.59
C SER A 82 -4.32 13.02 -1.82
N THR A 83 -4.95 14.04 -2.33
CA THR A 83 -6.43 14.10 -2.40
C THR A 83 -7.03 13.36 -3.59
N THR A 84 -6.21 12.80 -4.47
CA THR A 84 -6.70 12.02 -5.61
C THR A 84 -7.16 10.64 -5.13
N PRO A 85 -8.44 10.28 -5.30
CA PRO A 85 -8.90 8.94 -4.92
C PRO A 85 -8.20 7.87 -5.74
N ARG A 86 -7.83 6.77 -5.07
CA ARG A 86 -7.17 5.64 -5.72
C ARG A 86 -7.66 4.33 -5.12
N LYS A 87 -7.57 3.29 -5.94
CA LYS A 87 -7.87 1.92 -5.54
C LYS A 87 -6.88 1.00 -6.24
N VAL A 88 -6.26 0.11 -5.47
CA VAL A 88 -5.34 -0.90 -6.02
C VAL A 88 -5.88 -2.27 -5.65
N SER A 89 -6.08 -3.12 -6.67
CA SER A 89 -6.61 -4.46 -6.51
C SER A 89 -5.66 -5.47 -7.10
N ASN A 90 -5.81 -6.73 -6.71
CA ASN A 90 -5.08 -7.85 -7.31
C ASN A 90 -6.01 -8.60 -8.27
N PRO A 91 -5.87 -8.41 -9.58
CA PRO A 91 -6.73 -9.08 -10.56
C PRO A 91 -6.27 -10.49 -10.90
N GLY A 92 -5.10 -10.89 -10.42
CA GLY A 92 -4.45 -12.14 -10.81
C GLY A 92 -4.76 -13.31 -9.89
N ASP A 93 -4.11 -14.42 -10.19
CA ASP A 93 -4.24 -15.67 -9.44
C ASP A 93 -3.05 -15.97 -8.52
N GLU A 94 -2.15 -15.01 -8.39
CA GLU A 94 -1.00 -15.05 -7.48
C GLU A 94 -1.02 -13.86 -6.53
N PRO A 95 -0.30 -13.93 -5.40
CA PRO A 95 -0.19 -12.78 -4.51
C PRO A 95 0.41 -11.56 -5.21
N LEU A 96 -0.10 -10.39 -4.87
CA LEU A 96 0.48 -9.11 -5.29
C LEU A 96 1.31 -8.57 -4.13
N VAL A 97 2.57 -8.27 -4.40
CA VAL A 97 3.48 -7.67 -3.41
C VAL A 97 3.90 -6.30 -3.91
N MET A 98 3.67 -5.28 -3.09
CA MET A 98 4.01 -3.90 -3.40
C MET A 98 4.75 -3.24 -2.26
N LEU A 99 5.54 -2.21 -2.59
CA LEU A 99 5.96 -1.20 -1.64
C LEU A 99 5.11 0.04 -1.85
N VAL A 100 4.65 0.62 -0.75
CA VAL A 100 3.91 1.88 -0.76
C VAL A 100 4.68 2.88 0.09
N VAL A 101 5.14 3.95 -0.54
CA VAL A 101 5.95 4.99 0.10
C VAL A 101 5.12 6.26 0.17
N GLY A 102 5.04 6.87 1.34
CA GLY A 102 4.25 8.08 1.52
C GLY A 102 4.95 9.14 2.35
N GLY A 103 4.57 10.39 2.10
CA GLY A 103 5.11 11.53 2.83
C GLY A 103 4.71 12.84 2.21
N LYS A 104 5.12 13.92 2.87
CA LYS A 104 5.01 15.30 2.39
C LYS A 104 6.00 16.11 3.20
N ASP A 105 7.17 16.38 2.61
CA ASP A 105 8.27 17.03 3.33
C ASP A 105 8.63 16.30 4.62
N GLY A 106 8.52 14.97 4.62
CA GLY A 106 8.75 14.11 5.76
C GLY A 106 7.63 13.10 5.96
N TYR A 107 7.69 12.40 7.08
CA TYR A 107 6.67 11.43 7.44
C TYR A 107 5.36 12.13 7.80
N VAL A 108 4.26 11.61 7.27
CA VAL A 108 2.90 12.06 7.60
C VAL A 108 2.19 10.92 8.31
N GLU A 109 1.61 11.20 9.46
CA GLU A 109 0.81 10.24 10.19
C GLU A 109 -0.46 9.88 9.39
N ARG A 110 -1.13 8.82 9.81
CA ARG A 110 -2.34 8.32 9.17
C ARG A 110 -3.34 9.43 8.86
N ASP A 111 -3.59 9.65 7.57
CA ASP A 111 -4.51 10.67 7.08
C ASP A 111 -5.43 10.16 5.97
N GLY A 112 -5.52 8.85 5.83
CA GLY A 112 -6.34 8.21 4.80
C GLY A 112 -7.83 8.17 5.14
N HIS A 113 -8.66 8.29 4.11
CA HIS A 113 -10.12 8.22 4.21
C HIS A 113 -10.69 7.29 3.16
N MET A 114 -11.56 6.37 3.56
CA MET A 114 -12.28 5.52 2.63
C MET A 114 -13.36 6.34 1.93
N VAL A 115 -13.45 6.20 0.61
CA VAL A 115 -14.50 6.85 -0.18
C VAL A 115 -15.86 6.23 0.14
N ASP A 116 -15.93 4.90 0.25
CA ASP A 116 -17.15 4.18 0.62
C ASP A 116 -17.12 3.86 2.11
N PRO A 117 -18.10 4.35 2.90
CA PRO A 117 -18.18 4.05 4.33
C PRO A 117 -18.22 2.54 4.63
N ALA A 118 -18.75 1.73 3.74
CA ALA A 118 -18.79 0.27 3.91
C ALA A 118 -17.39 -0.35 3.92
N ASP A 119 -16.41 0.31 3.31
CA ASP A 119 -15.03 -0.19 3.28
C ASP A 119 -14.26 0.05 4.58
N VAL A 120 -14.77 0.88 5.49
CA VAL A 120 -14.08 1.18 6.74
C VAL A 120 -13.87 -0.10 7.56
N GLU A 121 -14.91 -0.90 7.75
CA GLU A 121 -14.80 -2.16 8.50
C GLU A 121 -14.01 -3.20 7.72
N ARG A 122 -14.22 -3.31 6.41
CA ARG A 122 -13.50 -4.24 5.55
C ARG A 122 -11.99 -3.96 5.59
N ARG A 123 -11.61 -2.69 5.54
CA ARG A 123 -10.21 -2.26 5.63
C ARG A 123 -9.62 -2.54 7.01
N ALA A 124 -10.37 -2.26 8.07
CA ALA A 124 -9.92 -2.50 9.44
C ALA A 124 -9.69 -3.99 9.71
N ALA A 125 -10.48 -4.86 9.10
CA ALA A 125 -10.35 -6.31 9.27
C ALA A 125 -9.24 -6.91 8.41
N PHE A 126 -8.86 -6.24 7.32
CA PHE A 126 -7.87 -6.77 6.38
C PHE A 126 -6.50 -6.91 7.03
N GLY A 127 -5.93 -8.10 6.89
CA GLY A 127 -4.59 -8.36 7.40
C GLY A 127 -4.47 -8.61 8.88
N LYS A 128 -5.56 -8.57 9.65
CA LYS A 128 -5.51 -8.82 11.10
C LYS A 128 -4.99 -10.21 11.43
N VAL A 129 -5.35 -11.20 10.62
CA VAL A 129 -4.89 -12.58 10.80
C VAL A 129 -3.41 -12.72 10.41
N ALA A 130 -2.94 -11.91 9.46
CA ALA A 130 -1.59 -11.94 8.95
C ALA A 130 -0.60 -11.13 9.80
N ASN A 131 -1.09 -10.28 10.65
CA ASN A 131 -0.28 -9.45 11.52
C ASN A 131 -0.49 -9.84 12.98
#